data_cd255eb60500eebb70cdacce02cc3c32
#
_entry.id   cd255eb60500eebb70cdacce02cc3c32
#
_cell.length_a   1.000
_cell.length_b   1.000
_cell.length_c   1.000
_cell.angle_alpha   90.00
_cell.angle_beta   90.00
_cell.angle_gamma   90.00
#
_symmetry.space_group_name_H-M   'P 1'
#
loop_
_entity.id
_entity.type
_entity.pdbx_description
1 polymer ?
#
loop_
_entity_poly.entity_id
_entity_poly.type
_entity_poly.pdbx_seq_one_letter_code
_entity_poly.pdbx_strand_id
1 'polypeptide(L)'
;MLFKKNIENLAAFGGGRIYCQNIDFKKIVFNSKEIKGGDVFIPLKGQNHDAHKFISEAYDLGAACVVSEKKIDNKNHILVKDTNTFLENIAKKQRELFEGLVVGITGSNGKTTTKETLSKYFKEKFKQNDVYKSHGNFNNFYGLCFSLLELSPHHKVCLLYTSDAA
;
A
#
# COMPACT_ATOMS: atom_id res chain seq x y z
N MET A 1 -6.14 6.75 1.51
CA MET A 1 -6.51 5.61 2.38
C MET A 1 -7.91 5.81 2.92
N LEU A 2 -8.65 4.74 3.18
CA LEU A 2 -10.03 4.73 3.67
C LEU A 2 -10.14 4.66 5.21
N PHE A 3 -9.05 4.39 5.90
CA PHE A 3 -8.96 4.46 7.35
C PHE A 3 -8.10 5.63 7.81
N LYS A 4 -8.28 6.04 9.08
CA LYS A 4 -7.48 7.11 9.69
C LYS A 4 -6.00 6.73 9.69
N LYS A 5 -5.16 7.63 9.18
CA LYS A 5 -3.71 7.44 9.05
C LYS A 5 -2.99 7.65 10.38
N ASN A 6 -3.23 6.77 11.34
CA ASN A 6 -2.50 6.72 12.61
C ASN A 6 -1.87 5.33 12.82
N ILE A 7 -0.87 5.28 13.67
CA ILE A 7 -0.09 4.06 13.93
C ILE A 7 -0.95 2.96 14.56
N GLU A 8 -1.91 3.33 15.40
CA GLU A 8 -2.81 2.37 16.07
C GLU A 8 -3.66 1.60 15.05
N ASN A 9 -4.33 2.29 14.14
CA ASN A 9 -5.11 1.64 13.08
C ASN A 9 -4.23 0.83 12.16
N LEU A 10 -3.06 1.37 11.79
CA LEU A 10 -2.13 0.68 10.90
C LEU A 10 -1.66 -0.64 11.51
N ALA A 11 -1.29 -0.64 12.79
CA ALA A 11 -0.85 -1.84 13.52
C ALA A 11 -2.00 -2.82 13.73
N ALA A 12 -3.19 -2.34 14.11
CA ALA A 12 -4.35 -3.19 14.33
C ALA A 12 -4.75 -3.94 13.06
N PHE A 13 -4.80 -3.25 11.91
CA PHE A 13 -5.19 -3.85 10.64
C PHE A 13 -4.09 -4.74 10.05
N GLY A 14 -2.83 -4.39 10.24
CA GLY A 14 -1.70 -5.19 9.78
C GLY A 14 -1.37 -6.40 10.67
N GLY A 15 -1.85 -6.41 11.92
CA GLY A 15 -1.54 -7.46 12.89
C GLY A 15 -0.17 -7.26 13.56
N GLY A 16 0.21 -6.01 13.84
CA GLY A 16 1.48 -5.65 14.47
C GLY A 16 1.34 -5.20 15.92
N ARG A 17 2.45 -5.27 16.69
CA ARG A 17 2.56 -4.72 18.04
C ARG A 17 3.30 -3.38 18.01
N ILE A 18 2.70 -2.36 18.62
CA ILE A 18 3.22 -0.99 18.64
C ILE A 18 4.30 -0.84 19.71
N TYR A 19 5.43 -0.20 19.32
CA TYR A 19 6.50 0.26 20.18
C TYR A 19 6.79 1.75 19.95
N CYS A 20 5.74 2.56 19.97
CA CYS A 20 5.79 4.00 19.82
C CYS A 20 4.53 4.64 20.40
N GLN A 21 4.48 5.97 20.45
CA GLN A 21 3.24 6.68 20.70
C GLN A 21 2.31 6.57 19.49
N ASN A 22 1.00 6.67 19.73
CA ASN A 22 0.04 6.76 18.66
C ASN A 22 0.13 8.13 18.00
N ILE A 23 0.74 8.18 16.81
CA ILE A 23 0.94 9.38 16.01
C ILE A 23 0.26 9.22 14.65
N ASP A 24 -0.17 10.33 14.07
CA ASP A 24 -0.64 10.36 12.69
C ASP A 24 0.57 10.34 11.73
N PHE A 25 0.42 9.67 10.60
CA PHE A 25 1.45 9.62 9.56
C PHE A 25 0.94 10.21 8.23
N LYS A 26 1.88 10.63 7.39
CA LYS A 26 1.55 11.24 6.09
C LYS A 26 1.21 10.19 5.04
N LYS A 27 2.14 9.28 4.79
CA LYS A 27 1.98 8.17 3.84
C LYS A 27 2.77 6.93 4.26
N ILE A 28 2.48 5.81 3.61
CA ILE A 28 3.27 4.59 3.67
C ILE A 28 4.25 4.61 2.49
N VAL A 29 5.50 4.26 2.77
CA VAL A 29 6.60 4.23 1.80
C VAL A 29 7.28 2.86 1.85
N PHE A 30 7.64 2.34 0.69
CA PHE A 30 8.28 1.03 0.53
C PHE A 30 9.72 1.15 0.00
N ASN A 31 10.08 2.33 -0.51
CA ASN A 31 11.44 2.65 -0.97
C ASN A 31 12.02 3.71 -0.03
N SER A 32 13.14 3.41 0.66
CA SER A 32 13.78 4.33 1.60
C SER A 32 14.09 5.70 1.00
N LYS A 33 14.46 5.74 -0.27
CA LYS A 33 14.79 6.99 -0.98
C LYS A 33 13.60 7.96 -1.18
N GLU A 34 12.38 7.48 -0.99
CA GLU A 34 11.16 8.29 -1.13
C GLU A 34 10.64 8.83 0.21
N ILE A 35 11.28 8.47 1.32
CA ILE A 35 10.87 8.85 2.67
C ILE A 35 10.98 10.38 2.84
N LYS A 36 9.93 10.93 3.39
CA LYS A 36 9.87 12.32 3.88
C LYS A 36 9.45 12.32 5.34
N GLY A 37 9.81 13.36 6.07
CA GLY A 37 9.48 13.46 7.48
C GLY A 37 8.00 13.23 7.77
N GLY A 38 7.70 12.28 8.66
CA GLY A 38 6.34 11.89 9.04
C GLY A 38 5.76 10.69 8.27
N ASP A 39 6.54 10.03 7.42
CA ASP A 39 6.11 8.83 6.70
C ASP A 39 6.32 7.55 7.55
N VAL A 40 5.60 6.49 7.20
CA VAL A 40 5.83 5.13 7.72
C VAL A 40 6.56 4.31 6.66
N PHE A 41 7.70 3.75 7.01
CA PHE A 41 8.45 2.87 6.14
C PHE A 41 8.09 1.40 6.41
N ILE A 42 7.71 0.67 5.36
CA ILE A 42 7.48 -0.78 5.40
C ILE A 42 8.54 -1.44 4.52
N PRO A 43 9.61 -2.01 5.10
CA PRO A 43 10.61 -2.75 4.34
C PRO A 43 10.00 -4.07 3.86
N LEU A 44 10.08 -4.32 2.57
CA LEU A 44 9.57 -5.55 1.97
C LEU A 44 10.73 -6.49 1.61
N LYS A 45 10.47 -7.77 1.73
CA LYS A 45 11.41 -8.83 1.38
C LYS A 45 10.96 -9.52 0.10
N GLY A 46 11.72 -9.31 -0.96
CA GLY A 46 11.58 -10.02 -2.24
C GLY A 46 12.54 -11.21 -2.34
N GLN A 47 12.50 -11.91 -3.46
CA GLN A 47 13.38 -13.09 -3.70
C GLN A 47 14.88 -12.74 -3.64
N ASN A 48 15.27 -11.60 -4.24
CA ASN A 48 16.68 -11.18 -4.37
C ASN A 48 16.99 -9.88 -3.63
N HIS A 49 16.03 -9.33 -2.88
CA HIS A 49 16.19 -8.03 -2.24
C HIS A 49 15.49 -8.01 -0.89
N ASP A 50 16.22 -7.58 0.13
CA ASP A 50 15.67 -7.37 1.47
C ASP A 50 15.82 -5.90 1.86
N ALA A 51 14.69 -5.20 1.96
CA ALA A 51 14.66 -3.79 2.29
C ALA A 51 14.88 -3.50 3.79
N HIS A 52 14.91 -4.52 4.66
CA HIS A 52 15.18 -4.34 6.08
C HIS A 52 16.54 -3.72 6.37
N LYS A 53 17.52 -3.89 5.47
CA LYS A 53 18.84 -3.24 5.57
C LYS A 53 18.79 -1.72 5.53
N PHE A 54 17.70 -1.13 5.05
CA PHE A 54 17.51 0.32 4.95
C PHE A 54 16.77 0.94 6.15
N ILE A 55 16.49 0.17 7.20
CA ILE A 55 15.76 0.66 8.38
C ILE A 55 16.49 1.82 9.07
N SER A 56 17.82 1.75 9.20
CA SER A 56 18.61 2.86 9.79
C SER A 56 18.49 4.12 8.94
N GLU A 57 18.71 3.99 7.63
CA GLU A 57 18.56 5.08 6.67
C GLU A 57 17.15 5.70 6.71
N ALA A 58 16.11 4.88 6.88
CA ALA A 58 14.74 5.35 6.98
C ALA A 58 14.53 6.32 8.16
N TYR A 59 15.11 6.01 9.31
CA TYR A 59 15.06 6.93 10.47
C TYR A 59 15.87 8.21 10.21
N ASP A 60 17.04 8.10 9.59
CA ASP A 60 17.89 9.26 9.28
C ASP A 60 17.19 10.21 8.30
N LEU A 61 16.34 9.68 7.41
CA LEU A 61 15.49 10.44 6.49
C LEU A 61 14.18 10.95 7.12
N GLY A 62 13.97 10.68 8.40
CA GLY A 62 12.85 11.22 9.17
C GLY A 62 11.56 10.39 9.11
N ALA A 63 11.65 9.07 8.90
CA ALA A 63 10.50 8.20 9.07
C ALA A 63 9.92 8.33 10.48
N ALA A 64 8.62 8.56 10.58
CA ALA A 64 7.93 8.66 11.86
C ALA A 64 7.84 7.31 12.59
N CYS A 65 7.74 6.24 11.82
CA CYS A 65 7.67 4.88 12.30
C CYS A 65 8.16 3.91 11.21
N VAL A 66 8.69 2.77 11.63
CA VAL A 66 9.09 1.69 10.73
C VAL A 66 8.36 0.41 11.12
N VAL A 67 7.94 -0.38 10.14
CA VAL A 67 7.48 -1.75 10.38
C VAL A 67 8.70 -2.67 10.36
N SER A 68 8.85 -3.53 11.36
CA SER A 68 10.04 -4.36 11.53
C SER A 68 9.71 -5.76 12.04
N GLU A 69 10.44 -6.75 11.56
CA GLU A 69 10.36 -8.14 12.04
C GLU A 69 11.22 -8.36 13.31
N LYS A 70 12.00 -7.36 13.68
CA LYS A 70 12.83 -7.38 14.91
C LYS A 70 12.53 -6.16 15.75
N LYS A 71 12.59 -6.35 17.08
CA LYS A 71 12.50 -5.23 18.00
C LYS A 71 13.67 -4.27 17.79
N ILE A 72 13.36 -2.97 17.78
CA ILE A 72 14.33 -1.89 17.62
C ILE A 72 14.28 -1.05 18.90
N ASP A 73 15.40 -1.00 19.63
CA ASP A 73 15.44 -0.24 20.87
C ASP A 73 15.48 1.26 20.62
N ASN A 74 14.75 2.01 21.44
CA ASN A 74 14.68 3.47 21.43
C ASN A 74 14.24 4.10 20.09
N LYS A 75 13.51 3.35 19.25
CA LYS A 75 12.98 3.83 17.97
C LYS A 75 11.51 3.47 17.81
N ASN A 76 10.75 4.35 17.19
CA ASN A 76 9.33 4.13 16.89
C ASN A 76 9.15 3.03 15.84
N HIS A 77 8.57 1.89 16.23
CA HIS A 77 8.33 0.80 15.28
C HIS A 77 7.05 0.02 15.58
N ILE A 78 6.54 -0.63 14.56
CA ILE A 78 5.52 -1.67 14.65
C ILE A 78 6.23 -3.01 14.46
N LEU A 79 6.24 -3.85 15.48
CA LEU A 79 6.82 -5.19 15.42
C LEU A 79 5.81 -6.15 14.81
N VAL A 80 6.22 -6.88 13.80
CA VAL A 80 5.42 -7.86 13.06
C VAL A 80 6.16 -9.19 12.94
N LYS A 81 5.45 -10.25 12.58
CA LYS A 81 6.08 -11.54 12.25
C LYS A 81 6.70 -11.54 10.86
N ASP A 82 6.04 -10.89 9.91
CA ASP A 82 6.43 -10.83 8.51
C ASP A 82 5.86 -9.54 7.89
N THR A 83 6.70 -8.75 7.24
CA THR A 83 6.31 -7.46 6.67
C THR A 83 5.47 -7.59 5.40
N ASN A 84 5.61 -8.67 4.65
CA ASN A 84 4.79 -8.93 3.46
C ASN A 84 3.34 -9.28 3.87
N THR A 85 3.19 -10.13 4.89
CA THR A 85 1.88 -10.45 5.48
C THR A 85 1.22 -9.20 6.08
N PHE A 86 2.00 -8.34 6.74
CA PHE A 86 1.49 -7.06 7.24
C PHE A 86 0.95 -6.18 6.11
N LEU A 87 1.70 -6.05 5.00
CA LEU A 87 1.25 -5.32 3.81
C LEU A 87 -0.05 -5.90 3.25
N GLU A 88 -0.13 -7.22 3.12
CA GLU A 88 -1.32 -7.91 2.64
C GLU A 88 -2.55 -7.60 3.51
N ASN A 89 -2.41 -7.68 4.82
CA ASN A 89 -3.49 -7.45 5.77
C ASN A 89 -4.04 -6.00 5.67
N ILE A 90 -3.16 -5.00 5.62
CA ILE A 90 -3.60 -3.60 5.47
C ILE A 90 -4.23 -3.33 4.10
N ALA A 91 -3.76 -4.00 3.04
CA ALA A 91 -4.36 -3.90 1.72
C ALA A 91 -5.75 -4.58 1.66
N LYS A 92 -5.92 -5.75 2.29
CA LYS A 92 -7.21 -6.42 2.47
C LYS A 92 -8.19 -5.52 3.22
N LYS A 93 -7.73 -4.91 4.33
CA LYS A 93 -8.58 -3.99 5.10
C LYS A 93 -9.01 -2.78 4.28
N GLN A 94 -8.09 -2.22 3.51
CA GLN A 94 -8.39 -1.11 2.60
C GLN A 94 -9.43 -1.52 1.54
N ARG A 95 -9.33 -2.76 1.01
CA ARG A 95 -10.31 -3.31 0.06
C ARG A 95 -11.68 -3.54 0.71
N GLU A 96 -11.75 -4.05 1.94
CA GLU A 96 -12.99 -4.24 2.70
C GLU A 96 -13.73 -2.92 2.94
N LEU A 97 -12.99 -1.84 3.21
CA LEU A 97 -13.55 -0.52 3.45
C LEU A 97 -13.96 0.22 2.17
N PHE A 98 -13.58 -0.29 1.00
CA PHE A 98 -13.91 0.33 -0.27
C PHE A 98 -15.28 -0.11 -0.75
N GLU A 99 -16.25 0.81 -0.75
CA GLU A 99 -17.63 0.58 -1.17
C GLU A 99 -17.84 0.73 -2.69
N GLY A 100 -16.83 1.24 -3.41
CA GLY A 100 -16.91 1.44 -4.86
C GLY A 100 -16.78 0.14 -5.65
N LEU A 101 -17.03 0.24 -6.97
CA LEU A 101 -16.88 -0.87 -7.90
C LEU A 101 -15.39 -1.21 -8.09
N VAL A 102 -15.03 -2.48 -7.91
CA VAL A 102 -13.69 -2.99 -8.23
C VAL A 102 -13.78 -3.89 -9.45
N VAL A 103 -13.01 -3.55 -10.48
CA VAL A 103 -12.90 -4.34 -11.72
C VAL A 103 -11.48 -4.88 -11.81
N GLY A 104 -11.34 -6.20 -11.73
CA GLY A 104 -10.09 -6.91 -11.96
C GLY A 104 -9.97 -7.28 -13.44
N ILE A 105 -8.82 -6.96 -14.04
CA ILE A 105 -8.52 -7.26 -15.44
C ILE A 105 -7.36 -8.23 -15.48
N THR A 106 -7.63 -9.42 -16.02
CA THR A 106 -6.63 -10.47 -16.28
C THR A 106 -6.75 -10.98 -17.71
N GLY A 107 -5.78 -11.76 -18.17
CA GLY A 107 -5.75 -12.32 -19.52
C GLY A 107 -4.36 -12.27 -20.14
N SER A 108 -4.05 -13.12 -21.10
CA SER A 108 -2.76 -13.21 -21.78
C SER A 108 -2.47 -11.97 -22.64
N ASN A 109 -3.49 -11.39 -23.29
CA ASN A 109 -3.36 -10.21 -24.18
C ASN A 109 -4.43 -9.16 -23.90
N GLY A 110 -4.19 -7.92 -24.31
CA GLY A 110 -5.18 -6.84 -24.32
C GLY A 110 -5.46 -6.19 -22.96
N LYS A 111 -4.85 -6.65 -21.86
CA LYS A 111 -5.09 -6.13 -20.49
C LYS A 111 -4.94 -4.61 -20.38
N THR A 112 -3.86 -4.05 -20.90
CA THR A 112 -3.61 -2.60 -20.86
C THR A 112 -4.65 -1.83 -21.67
N THR A 113 -4.96 -2.31 -22.88
CA THR A 113 -5.98 -1.69 -23.76
C THR A 113 -7.36 -1.72 -23.08
N THR A 114 -7.75 -2.85 -22.49
CA THR A 114 -9.00 -3.00 -21.75
C THR A 114 -9.05 -2.03 -20.57
N LYS A 115 -7.97 -1.94 -19.78
CA LYS A 115 -7.87 -0.98 -18.64
C LYS A 115 -8.07 0.46 -19.11
N GLU A 116 -7.39 0.86 -20.17
CA GLU A 116 -7.49 2.23 -20.70
C GLU A 116 -8.89 2.53 -21.25
N THR A 117 -9.48 1.58 -21.97
CA THR A 117 -10.86 1.70 -22.51
C THR A 117 -11.88 1.82 -21.39
N LEU A 118 -11.82 0.94 -20.39
CA LEU A 118 -12.71 1.02 -19.23
C LEU A 118 -12.48 2.30 -18.42
N SER A 119 -11.23 2.73 -18.27
CA SER A 119 -10.94 4.00 -17.61
C SER A 119 -11.59 5.19 -18.31
N LYS A 120 -11.54 5.25 -19.64
CA LYS A 120 -12.23 6.30 -20.42
C LYS A 120 -13.74 6.24 -20.21
N TYR A 121 -14.34 5.04 -20.37
CA TYR A 121 -15.77 4.83 -20.18
C TYR A 121 -16.25 5.29 -18.80
N PHE A 122 -15.57 4.87 -17.73
CA PHE A 122 -15.97 5.25 -16.39
C PHE A 122 -15.75 6.75 -16.09
N LYS A 123 -14.72 7.38 -16.66
CA LYS A 123 -14.50 8.83 -16.53
C LYS A 123 -15.55 9.68 -17.25
N GLU A 124 -16.22 9.14 -18.25
CA GLU A 124 -17.38 9.79 -18.89
C GLU A 124 -18.65 9.68 -18.02
N LYS A 125 -18.78 8.60 -17.21
CA LYS A 125 -19.94 8.36 -16.32
C LYS A 125 -19.79 8.98 -14.94
N PHE A 126 -18.55 9.10 -14.45
CA PHE A 126 -18.18 9.65 -13.15
C PHE A 126 -17.22 10.84 -13.37
N LYS A 127 -16.89 11.56 -12.30
CA LYS A 127 -15.84 12.59 -12.39
C LYS A 127 -14.47 11.92 -12.61
N GLN A 128 -13.57 12.64 -13.26
CA GLN A 128 -12.25 12.12 -13.61
C GLN A 128 -11.48 11.55 -12.38
N ASN A 129 -11.61 12.21 -11.24
CA ASN A 129 -10.94 11.82 -10.00
C ASN A 129 -11.68 10.71 -9.22
N ASP A 130 -12.89 10.33 -9.62
CA ASP A 130 -13.64 9.24 -8.99
C ASP A 130 -13.18 7.85 -9.47
N VAL A 131 -12.36 7.81 -10.53
CA VAL A 131 -11.89 6.56 -11.14
C VAL A 131 -10.40 6.38 -10.85
N TYR A 132 -10.09 5.42 -9.98
CA TYR A 132 -8.73 4.96 -9.76
C TYR A 132 -8.38 3.86 -10.76
N LYS A 133 -7.18 3.90 -11.30
CA LYS A 133 -6.59 2.80 -12.08
C LYS A 133 -5.17 2.51 -11.59
N SER A 134 -4.81 1.24 -11.48
CA SER A 134 -3.46 0.83 -11.10
C SER A 134 -2.41 1.43 -12.04
N HIS A 135 -1.32 1.94 -11.46
CA HIS A 135 -0.24 2.60 -12.18
C HIS A 135 0.72 1.59 -12.83
N GLY A 136 1.23 1.94 -14.03
CA GLY A 136 2.34 1.26 -14.69
C GLY A 136 2.18 -0.27 -14.73
N ASN A 137 3.23 -0.96 -14.33
CA ASN A 137 3.31 -2.42 -14.29
C ASN A 137 3.00 -3.00 -12.90
N PHE A 138 2.16 -2.36 -12.10
CA PHE A 138 1.68 -2.88 -10.81
C PHE A 138 0.73 -4.06 -11.02
N ASN A 139 1.27 -5.13 -11.60
CA ASN A 139 0.56 -6.32 -12.00
C ASN A 139 0.93 -7.58 -11.19
N ASN A 140 1.81 -7.43 -10.20
CA ASN A 140 2.16 -8.47 -9.25
C ASN A 140 1.48 -8.23 -7.89
N PHE A 141 1.68 -9.18 -6.96
CA PHE A 141 1.13 -9.11 -5.61
C PHE A 141 1.38 -7.76 -4.90
N TYR A 142 2.62 -7.27 -4.92
CA TYR A 142 2.96 -5.98 -4.28
C TYR A 142 2.27 -4.80 -4.96
N GLY A 143 2.25 -4.79 -6.30
CA GLY A 143 1.58 -3.75 -7.07
C GLY A 143 0.08 -3.70 -6.81
N LEU A 144 -0.55 -4.87 -6.62
CA LEU A 144 -1.95 -4.97 -6.22
C LEU A 144 -2.18 -4.35 -4.84
N CYS A 145 -1.35 -4.72 -3.85
CA CYS A 145 -1.43 -4.16 -2.51
C CYS A 145 -1.24 -2.63 -2.52
N PHE A 146 -0.24 -2.13 -3.24
CA PHE A 146 0.01 -0.68 -3.36
C PHE A 146 -1.17 0.04 -3.99
N SER A 147 -1.74 -0.51 -5.06
CA SER A 147 -2.93 0.04 -5.72
C SER A 147 -4.11 0.14 -4.76
N LEU A 148 -4.35 -0.88 -3.94
CA LEU A 148 -5.41 -0.83 -2.94
C LEU A 148 -5.15 0.23 -1.86
N LEU A 149 -3.91 0.40 -1.41
CA LEU A 149 -3.56 1.41 -0.40
C LEU A 149 -3.69 2.86 -0.90
N GLU A 150 -3.69 3.10 -2.21
CA GLU A 150 -3.94 4.40 -2.81
C GLU A 150 -5.42 4.78 -2.87
N LEU A 151 -6.33 3.84 -2.64
CA LEU A 151 -7.75 4.13 -2.64
C LEU A 151 -8.11 5.17 -1.57
N SER A 152 -9.02 6.05 -1.92
CA SER A 152 -9.51 7.14 -1.08
C SER A 152 -11.04 7.26 -1.16
N PRO A 153 -11.69 7.95 -0.20
CA PRO A 153 -13.14 7.98 -0.08
C PRO A 153 -13.88 8.54 -1.30
N HIS A 154 -13.22 9.36 -2.13
CA HIS A 154 -13.85 9.92 -3.32
C HIS A 154 -13.87 8.95 -4.51
N HIS A 155 -13.02 7.90 -4.50
CA HIS A 155 -13.03 6.94 -5.58
C HIS A 155 -14.33 6.11 -5.58
N LYS A 156 -14.95 5.98 -6.75
CA LYS A 156 -16.16 5.17 -6.97
C LYS A 156 -15.87 3.92 -7.79
N VAL A 157 -14.79 3.95 -8.57
CA VAL A 157 -14.36 2.83 -9.40
C VAL A 157 -12.87 2.62 -9.22
N CYS A 158 -12.47 1.36 -9.07
CA CYS A 158 -11.08 0.91 -8.98
C CYS A 158 -10.82 -0.12 -10.09
N LEU A 159 -9.92 0.20 -11.02
CA LEU A 159 -9.50 -0.70 -12.08
C LEU A 159 -8.15 -1.31 -11.72
N LEU A 160 -8.15 -2.58 -11.39
CA LEU A 160 -6.96 -3.36 -11.05
C LEU A 160 -6.55 -4.23 -12.22
N TYR A 161 -5.26 -4.35 -12.39
CA TYR A 161 -4.66 -5.13 -13.44
C TYR A 161 -3.67 -6.11 -12.81
N THR A 162 -3.82 -7.40 -13.09
CA THR A 162 -2.91 -8.44 -12.60
C THR A 162 -2.19 -9.09 -13.78
N SER A 163 -0.92 -9.47 -13.61
CA SER A 163 -0.31 -10.47 -14.48
C SER A 163 -1.10 -11.76 -14.38
N ASP A 164 -1.02 -12.59 -15.42
CA ASP A 164 -1.61 -13.92 -15.33
C ASP A 164 -1.10 -14.56 -14.04
N ALA A 165 -2.03 -14.74 -13.11
CA ALA A 165 -1.69 -15.26 -11.81
C ALA A 165 -1.13 -16.67 -12.00
N ALA A 166 0.03 -16.85 -11.48
CA ALA A 166 0.47 -18.21 -11.17
C ALA A 166 -0.46 -18.80 -10.12
#